data_6b4fbafa32afc348c44ca12fa837f521
#
_entry.id   6b4fbafa32afc348c44ca12fa837f521
#
_cell.length_a   1.000
_cell.length_b   1.000
_cell.length_c   1.000
_cell.angle_alpha   90.00
_cell.angle_beta   90.00
_cell.angle_gamma   90.00
#
_symmetry.space_group_name_H-M   'P 1'
#
loop_
_entity.id
_entity.type
_entity.pdbx_description
1 polymer ?
#
loop_
_entity_poly.entity_id
_entity_poly.type
_entity_poly.pdbx_seq_one_letter_code
_entity_poly.pdbx_strand_id
1 'polypeptide(L)'
;SANTKGRGEVRGGGKKPWKQKGTGRARHGSSRSPIWIGGGTTHGPKSEKNYSVVIPKKMRMKALFTALSRKWKDGEVLFIDNVTLKNAKTKEAKSVVDAIAQMKGKKKLKSANKKVAYLAVTEAVEGEKKAFRNLPMTKWGSVARMNALDILNHKYVVFIGAKDAVAALEAKRK
;
A
#
# COMPACT_ATOMS: atom_id res chain seq x y z
N SER A 1 -14.56 4.10 11.81
CA SER A 1 -15.53 4.45 10.77
C SER A 1 -16.66 5.28 11.35
N ALA A 2 -17.07 6.35 10.63
CA ALA A 2 -18.14 7.23 11.09
C ALA A 2 -19.51 6.62 10.82
N ASN A 3 -20.48 6.90 11.68
CA ASN A 3 -21.89 6.54 11.47
C ASN A 3 -22.78 7.71 11.89
N THR A 4 -23.82 7.98 11.11
CA THR A 4 -24.80 9.04 11.40
C THR A 4 -26.21 8.46 11.36
N LYS A 5 -27.10 9.04 12.19
CA LYS A 5 -28.51 8.63 12.23
C LYS A 5 -29.30 9.28 11.10
N GLY A 6 -29.91 8.47 10.26
CA GLY A 6 -30.90 8.91 9.27
C GLY A 6 -32.25 9.23 9.93
N ARG A 7 -33.18 9.80 9.15
CA ARG A 7 -34.50 10.23 9.66
C ARG A 7 -35.31 9.10 10.32
N GLY A 8 -35.08 7.85 9.98
CA GLY A 8 -35.72 6.70 10.62
C GLY A 8 -35.13 6.31 11.96
N GLU A 9 -33.84 6.64 12.18
CA GLU A 9 -33.06 6.22 13.35
C GLU A 9 -33.05 7.28 14.47
N VAL A 10 -33.44 8.52 14.16
CA VAL A 10 -33.56 9.60 15.17
C VAL A 10 -34.78 9.35 16.04
N ARG A 11 -34.64 9.51 17.38
CA ARG A 11 -35.72 9.35 18.31
C ARG A 11 -36.82 10.43 18.11
N GLY A 12 -38.10 10.07 18.25
CA GLY A 12 -39.21 10.98 18.17
C GLY A 12 -39.93 11.02 16.81
N GLY A 13 -40.78 12.01 16.58
CA GLY A 13 -41.34 12.34 15.27
C GLY A 13 -42.40 11.39 14.69
N GLY A 14 -43.05 10.56 15.51
CA GLY A 14 -44.14 9.66 15.05
C GLY A 14 -45.42 10.41 14.67
N LYS A 15 -45.67 11.56 15.29
CA LYS A 15 -46.87 12.40 15.05
C LYS A 15 -46.58 13.47 13.98
N LYS A 16 -47.52 13.65 13.09
CA LYS A 16 -47.48 14.75 12.07
C LYS A 16 -47.54 16.10 12.82
N PRO A 17 -46.64 17.08 12.55
CA PRO A 17 -46.57 18.34 13.28
C PRO A 17 -47.90 19.16 13.22
N TRP A 18 -48.53 19.19 12.07
CA TRP A 18 -49.85 19.88 11.86
C TRP A 18 -50.60 19.27 10.67
N LYS A 19 -51.83 19.68 10.51
CA LYS A 19 -52.70 19.21 9.39
C LYS A 19 -52.13 19.56 8.04
N GLN A 20 -52.47 18.76 7.01
CA GLN A 20 -51.95 18.87 5.66
C GLN A 20 -52.32 20.20 4.98
N LYS A 21 -53.51 20.76 5.29
CA LYS A 21 -54.06 22.01 4.75
C LYS A 21 -54.71 22.83 5.86
N GLY A 22 -54.97 24.12 5.62
CA GLY A 22 -55.69 25.00 6.54
C GLY A 22 -54.83 25.61 7.68
N THR A 23 -53.48 25.52 7.61
CA THR A 23 -52.60 26.13 8.64
C THR A 23 -51.74 27.27 8.11
N GLY A 24 -51.78 27.57 6.80
CA GLY A 24 -50.89 28.56 6.18
C GLY A 24 -49.36 28.24 6.23
N ARG A 25 -48.99 27.11 6.85
CA ARG A 25 -47.59 26.68 7.00
C ARG A 25 -47.16 25.70 5.92
N ALA A 26 -45.82 25.57 5.73
CA ALA A 26 -45.26 24.56 4.85
C ALA A 26 -45.68 23.14 5.29
N ARG A 27 -45.88 22.25 4.35
CA ARG A 27 -46.32 20.88 4.59
C ARG A 27 -45.15 20.02 5.13
N HIS A 28 -45.31 19.49 6.31
CA HIS A 28 -44.34 18.58 6.94
C HIS A 28 -45.00 17.26 7.37
N GLY A 29 -44.35 16.15 7.10
CA GLY A 29 -44.80 14.82 7.51
C GLY A 29 -44.25 14.39 8.87
N SER A 30 -43.05 14.86 9.22
CA SER A 30 -42.36 14.48 10.45
C SER A 30 -41.33 15.53 10.86
N SER A 31 -41.21 15.76 12.16
CA SER A 31 -40.17 16.61 12.75
C SER A 31 -38.75 16.02 12.68
N ARG A 32 -38.64 14.73 12.31
CA ARG A 32 -37.34 14.07 12.06
C ARG A 32 -36.77 14.31 10.66
N SER A 33 -37.46 15.09 9.83
CA SER A 33 -36.97 15.44 8.50
C SER A 33 -35.61 16.17 8.58
N PRO A 34 -34.69 15.99 7.64
CA PRO A 34 -33.38 16.66 7.63
C PRO A 34 -33.45 18.19 7.64
N ILE A 35 -34.56 18.78 7.21
CA ILE A 35 -34.78 20.24 7.24
C ILE A 35 -35.10 20.80 8.64
N TRP A 36 -35.32 19.93 9.61
CA TRP A 36 -35.60 20.32 10.99
C TRP A 36 -34.34 20.23 11.84
N ILE A 37 -34.18 21.16 12.78
CA ILE A 37 -33.14 21.11 13.78
C ILE A 37 -33.34 19.84 14.62
N GLY A 38 -32.29 19.02 14.74
CA GLY A 38 -32.37 17.71 15.38
C GLY A 38 -32.98 16.60 14.54
N GLY A 39 -33.29 16.85 13.26
CA GLY A 39 -33.68 15.82 12.30
C GLY A 39 -32.53 14.92 11.89
N GLY A 40 -32.85 13.87 11.09
CA GLY A 40 -31.87 12.91 10.62
C GLY A 40 -30.99 13.48 9.51
N THR A 41 -29.77 12.95 9.38
CA THR A 41 -28.84 13.34 8.34
C THR A 41 -29.22 12.71 7.00
N THR A 42 -29.22 13.51 5.94
CA THR A 42 -29.37 13.01 4.55
C THR A 42 -28.01 12.58 4.02
N HIS A 43 -27.92 11.36 3.47
CA HIS A 43 -26.69 10.79 2.90
C HIS A 43 -25.44 10.84 3.78
N GLY A 44 -25.63 10.78 5.10
CA GLY A 44 -24.53 10.75 6.04
C GLY A 44 -23.69 9.47 5.95
N PRO A 45 -22.47 9.47 6.50
CA PRO A 45 -21.64 8.28 6.53
C PRO A 45 -22.32 7.14 7.31
N LYS A 46 -22.16 5.93 6.80
CA LYS A 46 -22.64 4.68 7.42
C LYS A 46 -21.47 3.75 7.66
N SER A 47 -21.41 3.13 8.85
CA SER A 47 -20.37 2.16 9.20
C SER A 47 -20.40 0.90 8.31
N GLU A 48 -21.56 0.56 7.80
CA GLU A 48 -21.79 -0.61 6.93
C GLU A 48 -21.27 -0.41 5.50
N LYS A 49 -20.98 0.83 5.11
CA LYS A 49 -20.55 1.13 3.74
C LYS A 49 -19.19 0.51 3.47
N ASN A 50 -19.16 -0.43 2.53
CA ASN A 50 -17.93 -1.05 2.08
C ASN A 50 -17.26 -0.23 0.98
N TYR A 51 -16.01 0.20 1.25
CA TYR A 51 -15.16 0.92 0.30
C TYR A 51 -14.12 0.02 -0.38
N SER A 52 -14.14 -1.28 -0.10
CA SER A 52 -13.21 -2.22 -0.72
C SER A 52 -13.47 -2.35 -2.20
N VAL A 53 -12.43 -2.14 -2.99
CA VAL A 53 -12.48 -2.29 -4.45
C VAL A 53 -11.52 -3.39 -4.87
N VAL A 54 -11.99 -4.35 -5.65
CA VAL A 54 -11.15 -5.39 -6.23
C VAL A 54 -10.42 -4.82 -7.44
N ILE A 55 -9.09 -4.72 -7.33
CA ILE A 55 -8.25 -4.24 -8.43
C ILE A 55 -7.95 -5.40 -9.39
N PRO A 56 -8.32 -5.32 -10.69
CA PRO A 56 -8.03 -6.36 -11.66
C PRO A 56 -6.53 -6.69 -11.75
N LYS A 57 -6.20 -7.97 -12.02
CA LYS A 57 -4.81 -8.45 -12.13
C LYS A 57 -4.00 -7.59 -13.11
N LYS A 58 -4.52 -7.29 -14.30
CA LYS A 58 -3.85 -6.47 -15.32
C LYS A 58 -3.53 -5.06 -14.83
N MET A 59 -4.42 -4.44 -14.05
CA MET A 59 -4.21 -3.09 -13.50
C MET A 59 -3.08 -3.10 -12.46
N ARG A 60 -3.05 -4.10 -11.55
CA ARG A 60 -1.96 -4.27 -10.57
C ARG A 60 -0.61 -4.46 -11.25
N MET A 61 -0.58 -5.25 -12.32
CA MET A 61 0.65 -5.49 -13.09
C MET A 61 1.12 -4.22 -13.80
N LYS A 62 0.21 -3.49 -14.43
CA LYS A 62 0.54 -2.21 -15.09
C LYS A 62 1.13 -1.22 -14.08
N ALA A 63 0.56 -1.10 -12.89
CA ALA A 63 1.08 -0.24 -11.83
C ALA A 63 2.50 -0.65 -11.38
N LEU A 64 2.75 -1.95 -11.21
CA LEU A 64 4.06 -2.50 -10.87
C LEU A 64 5.11 -2.12 -11.91
N PHE A 65 4.84 -2.39 -13.20
CA PHE A 65 5.79 -2.11 -14.28
C PHE A 65 5.99 -0.61 -14.51
N THR A 66 4.96 0.21 -14.33
CA THR A 66 5.10 1.66 -14.41
C THR A 66 6.04 2.18 -13.32
N ALA A 67 5.88 1.71 -12.08
CA ALA A 67 6.76 2.08 -10.97
C ALA A 67 8.21 1.63 -11.20
N LEU A 68 8.41 0.39 -11.69
CA LEU A 68 9.75 -0.12 -12.04
C LEU A 68 10.39 0.67 -13.17
N SER A 69 9.64 0.99 -14.23
CA SER A 69 10.15 1.78 -15.35
C SER A 69 10.59 3.17 -14.91
N ARG A 70 9.86 3.80 -14.01
CA ARG A 70 10.27 5.10 -13.45
C ARG A 70 11.55 4.96 -12.64
N LYS A 71 11.62 4.00 -11.74
CA LYS A 71 12.84 3.74 -10.95
C LYS A 71 14.06 3.39 -11.80
N TRP A 72 13.84 2.69 -12.90
CA TRP A 72 14.90 2.41 -13.87
C TRP A 72 15.44 3.69 -14.50
N LYS A 73 14.56 4.58 -14.96
CA LYS A 73 14.96 5.90 -15.51
C LYS A 73 15.72 6.74 -14.49
N ASP A 74 15.31 6.68 -13.23
CA ASP A 74 15.95 7.44 -12.14
C ASP A 74 17.25 6.75 -11.64
N GLY A 75 17.66 5.62 -12.23
CA GLY A 75 18.87 4.86 -11.85
C GLY A 75 18.79 4.24 -10.46
N GLU A 76 17.58 3.96 -9.97
CA GLU A 76 17.30 3.40 -8.65
C GLU A 76 17.15 1.88 -8.67
N VAL A 77 17.28 1.24 -9.82
CA VAL A 77 17.29 -0.22 -9.97
C VAL A 77 18.71 -0.71 -10.12
N LEU A 78 19.04 -1.78 -9.43
CA LEU A 78 20.35 -2.44 -9.44
C LEU A 78 20.15 -3.93 -9.71
N PHE A 79 21.08 -4.50 -10.48
CA PHE A 79 21.14 -5.93 -10.73
C PHE A 79 22.46 -6.46 -10.15
N ILE A 80 22.39 -7.56 -9.42
CA ILE A 80 23.50 -8.27 -8.81
C ILE A 80 23.35 -9.73 -9.20
N ASP A 81 24.43 -10.35 -9.63
CA ASP A 81 24.39 -11.75 -10.10
C ASP A 81 24.14 -12.71 -8.95
N ASN A 82 24.90 -12.55 -7.86
CA ASN A 82 24.76 -13.42 -6.69
C ASN A 82 25.17 -12.71 -5.40
N VAL A 83 24.57 -13.12 -4.30
CA VAL A 83 24.94 -12.72 -2.94
C VAL A 83 25.06 -13.99 -2.12
N THR A 84 26.27 -14.40 -1.78
CA THR A 84 26.52 -15.57 -0.93
C THR A 84 27.02 -15.12 0.44
N LEU A 85 26.36 -15.61 1.49
CA LEU A 85 26.78 -15.39 2.87
C LEU A 85 27.39 -16.67 3.43
N LYS A 86 28.62 -16.62 3.94
CA LYS A 86 29.32 -17.80 4.49
C LYS A 86 28.61 -18.35 5.74
N ASN A 87 28.23 -17.48 6.67
CA ASN A 87 27.67 -17.85 7.96
C ASN A 87 26.25 -17.35 8.21
N ALA A 88 25.60 -16.75 7.20
CA ALA A 88 24.26 -16.17 7.31
C ALA A 88 24.08 -15.18 8.49
N LYS A 89 25.16 -14.47 8.85
CA LYS A 89 25.17 -13.51 9.97
C LYS A 89 24.78 -12.10 9.48
N THR A 90 24.14 -11.33 10.36
CA THR A 90 23.76 -9.94 10.07
C THR A 90 24.94 -9.03 9.77
N LYS A 91 26.12 -9.30 10.33
CA LYS A 91 27.36 -8.56 10.05
C LYS A 91 27.78 -8.72 8.58
N GLU A 92 27.69 -9.93 8.03
CA GLU A 92 27.98 -10.20 6.62
C GLU A 92 26.94 -9.53 5.71
N ALA A 93 25.66 -9.62 6.05
CA ALA A 93 24.60 -8.96 5.31
C ALA A 93 24.80 -7.42 5.30
N LYS A 94 25.24 -6.83 6.40
CA LYS A 94 25.58 -5.40 6.47
C LYS A 94 26.75 -5.05 5.57
N SER A 95 27.81 -5.86 5.55
CA SER A 95 28.97 -5.61 4.66
C SER A 95 28.59 -5.65 3.18
N VAL A 96 27.66 -6.54 2.79
CA VAL A 96 27.12 -6.56 1.42
C VAL A 96 26.35 -5.27 1.11
N VAL A 97 25.47 -4.80 2.01
CA VAL A 97 24.75 -3.53 1.83
C VAL A 97 25.71 -2.35 1.74
N ASP A 98 26.77 -2.34 2.55
CA ASP A 98 27.81 -1.31 2.52
C ASP A 98 28.61 -1.33 1.21
N ALA A 99 28.90 -2.51 0.65
CA ALA A 99 29.53 -2.66 -0.66
C ALA A 99 28.63 -2.11 -1.79
N ILE A 100 27.34 -2.45 -1.78
CA ILE A 100 26.36 -1.88 -2.74
C ILE A 100 26.27 -0.35 -2.61
N ALA A 101 26.37 0.16 -1.40
CA ALA A 101 26.33 1.60 -1.12
C ALA A 101 27.57 2.37 -1.62
N GLN A 102 28.69 1.68 -1.82
CA GLN A 102 29.91 2.26 -2.39
C GLN A 102 29.80 2.47 -3.91
N MET A 103 28.87 1.82 -4.59
CA MET A 103 28.62 2.06 -6.00
C MET A 103 28.24 3.51 -6.26
N LYS A 104 28.63 4.05 -7.42
CA LYS A 104 28.41 5.47 -7.78
C LYS A 104 26.93 5.88 -7.56
N GLY A 105 26.75 6.97 -6.82
CA GLY A 105 25.42 7.55 -6.58
C GLY A 105 24.56 6.88 -5.50
N LYS A 106 25.02 5.82 -4.86
CA LYS A 106 24.19 5.02 -3.92
C LYS A 106 24.50 5.30 -2.43
N LYS A 107 25.20 6.37 -2.10
CA LYS A 107 25.60 6.76 -0.73
C LYS A 107 24.44 6.75 0.29
N LYS A 108 23.21 6.99 -0.14
CA LYS A 108 22.01 6.93 0.72
C LYS A 108 21.69 5.55 1.28
N LEU A 109 22.25 4.46 0.72
CA LEU A 109 22.13 3.12 1.29
C LEU A 109 22.82 2.97 2.65
N LYS A 110 23.84 3.78 2.96
CA LYS A 110 24.50 3.82 4.27
C LYS A 110 23.69 4.55 5.35
N SER A 111 22.64 5.28 4.95
CA SER A 111 21.79 5.98 5.91
C SER A 111 21.07 4.96 6.79
N ALA A 112 21.07 5.19 8.10
CA ALA A 112 20.32 4.38 9.08
C ALA A 112 18.78 4.49 8.93
N ASN A 113 18.31 5.23 7.93
CA ASN A 113 16.89 5.40 7.66
C ASN A 113 16.24 4.08 7.24
N LYS A 114 15.04 3.87 7.73
CA LYS A 114 14.21 2.71 7.39
C LYS A 114 13.83 2.71 5.89
N LYS A 115 13.71 1.52 5.29
CA LYS A 115 13.16 1.32 3.94
C LYS A 115 13.97 1.98 2.81
N VAL A 116 15.26 1.80 2.80
CA VAL A 116 16.12 2.34 1.72
C VAL A 116 16.18 1.40 0.52
N ALA A 117 16.33 0.09 0.73
CA ALA A 117 16.46 -0.88 -0.36
C ALA A 117 15.49 -2.06 -0.21
N TYR A 118 14.89 -2.45 -1.31
CA TYR A 118 14.17 -3.71 -1.47
C TYR A 118 15.06 -4.71 -2.21
N LEU A 119 15.40 -5.81 -1.56
CA LEU A 119 16.21 -6.89 -2.11
C LEU A 119 15.26 -7.94 -2.68
N ALA A 120 15.15 -8.00 -3.99
CA ALA A 120 14.27 -8.91 -4.72
C ALA A 120 15.06 -10.14 -5.18
N VAL A 121 14.69 -11.31 -4.68
CA VAL A 121 15.35 -12.58 -4.96
C VAL A 121 14.40 -13.52 -5.67
N THR A 122 14.90 -14.30 -6.60
CA THR A 122 14.10 -15.31 -7.32
C THR A 122 13.89 -16.54 -6.44
N GLU A 123 14.98 -17.08 -5.89
CA GLU A 123 14.96 -18.19 -4.96
C GLU A 123 15.43 -17.71 -3.58
N ALA A 124 14.61 -17.94 -2.57
CA ALA A 124 14.91 -17.48 -1.22
C ALA A 124 15.69 -18.56 -0.45
N VAL A 125 16.96 -18.32 -0.22
CA VAL A 125 17.73 -19.11 0.77
C VAL A 125 17.35 -18.62 2.17
N GLU A 126 16.82 -19.51 3.01
CA GLU A 126 16.32 -19.14 4.35
C GLU A 126 17.39 -18.51 5.25
N GLY A 127 18.64 -18.95 5.12
CA GLY A 127 19.76 -18.39 5.88
C GLY A 127 19.99 -16.90 5.54
N GLU A 128 19.97 -16.55 4.27
CA GLU A 128 20.15 -15.17 3.79
C GLU A 128 19.00 -14.29 4.25
N LYS A 129 17.76 -14.75 4.12
CA LYS A 129 16.57 -14.05 4.61
C LYS A 129 16.69 -13.69 6.09
N LYS A 130 17.17 -14.61 6.93
CA LYS A 130 17.38 -14.38 8.37
C LYS A 130 18.44 -13.31 8.62
N ALA A 131 19.54 -13.31 7.85
CA ALA A 131 20.63 -12.34 7.97
C ALA A 131 20.18 -10.90 7.62
N PHE A 132 19.40 -10.72 6.55
CA PHE A 132 18.93 -9.40 6.12
C PHE A 132 17.71 -8.90 6.90
N ARG A 133 16.91 -9.76 7.51
CA ARG A 133 15.65 -9.41 8.19
C ARG A 133 15.83 -8.35 9.29
N ASN A 134 16.96 -8.40 10.00
CA ASN A 134 17.23 -7.49 11.11
C ASN A 134 17.80 -6.12 10.69
N LEU A 135 18.08 -5.91 9.40
CA LEU A 135 18.59 -4.64 8.90
C LEU A 135 17.42 -3.67 8.60
N PRO A 136 17.26 -2.56 9.35
CA PRO A 136 16.11 -1.66 9.21
C PRO A 136 16.04 -0.96 7.85
N MET A 137 17.19 -0.82 7.19
CA MET A 137 17.33 -0.15 5.89
C MET A 137 16.93 -1.03 4.71
N THR A 138 16.86 -2.34 4.89
CA THR A 138 16.58 -3.29 3.80
C THR A 138 15.31 -4.09 4.07
N LYS A 139 14.62 -4.45 3.01
CA LYS A 139 13.54 -5.44 3.01
C LYS A 139 13.89 -6.55 2.03
N TRP A 140 13.91 -7.77 2.52
CA TRP A 140 14.09 -8.96 1.71
C TRP A 140 12.75 -9.49 1.21
N GLY A 141 12.64 -9.77 -0.07
CA GLY A 141 11.41 -10.30 -0.66
C GLY A 141 11.64 -11.05 -1.97
N SER A 142 10.67 -11.90 -2.33
CA SER A 142 10.71 -12.61 -3.61
C SER A 142 10.23 -11.73 -4.76
N VAL A 143 10.88 -11.84 -5.91
CA VAL A 143 10.44 -11.23 -7.18
C VAL A 143 8.99 -11.64 -7.50
N ALA A 144 8.64 -12.91 -7.26
CA ALA A 144 7.29 -13.41 -7.49
C ALA A 144 6.22 -12.73 -6.63
N ARG A 145 6.53 -12.28 -5.43
CA ARG A 145 5.57 -11.63 -4.50
C ARG A 145 5.67 -10.10 -4.48
N MET A 146 6.60 -9.53 -5.25
CA MET A 146 6.82 -8.09 -5.29
C MET A 146 5.56 -7.35 -5.78
N ASN A 147 5.23 -6.24 -5.13
CA ASN A 147 4.09 -5.39 -5.46
C ASN A 147 4.51 -3.92 -5.61
N ALA A 148 3.62 -3.08 -6.13
CA ALA A 148 3.89 -1.67 -6.34
C ALA A 148 4.20 -0.92 -5.03
N LEU A 149 3.58 -1.31 -3.90
CA LEU A 149 3.84 -0.72 -2.59
C LEU A 149 5.29 -0.96 -2.13
N ASP A 150 5.80 -2.18 -2.35
CA ASP A 150 7.19 -2.52 -2.01
C ASP A 150 8.18 -1.66 -2.80
N ILE A 151 7.92 -1.45 -4.10
CA ILE A 151 8.77 -0.63 -4.96
C ILE A 151 8.73 0.85 -4.55
N LEU A 152 7.55 1.38 -4.26
CA LEU A 152 7.38 2.79 -3.94
C LEU A 152 7.89 3.14 -2.53
N ASN A 153 7.77 2.22 -1.58
CA ASN A 153 8.25 2.42 -0.21
C ASN A 153 9.78 2.41 -0.07
N HIS A 154 10.50 1.83 -1.04
CA HIS A 154 11.95 1.74 -1.00
C HIS A 154 12.58 2.58 -2.09
N LYS A 155 13.67 3.27 -1.76
CA LYS A 155 14.36 4.09 -2.74
C LYS A 155 15.00 3.24 -3.83
N TYR A 156 15.73 2.21 -3.44
CA TYR A 156 16.42 1.32 -4.38
C TYR A 156 15.73 -0.04 -4.46
N VAL A 157 15.69 -0.60 -5.65
CA VAL A 157 15.28 -1.99 -5.89
C VAL A 157 16.51 -2.74 -6.40
N VAL A 158 16.90 -3.77 -5.67
CA VAL A 158 18.08 -4.58 -5.98
C VAL A 158 17.60 -5.97 -6.35
N PHE A 159 17.80 -6.37 -7.58
CA PHE A 159 17.52 -7.72 -8.06
C PHE A 159 18.75 -8.59 -7.88
N ILE A 160 18.60 -9.71 -7.18
CA ILE A 160 19.63 -10.73 -6.97
C ILE A 160 19.30 -11.92 -7.88
N GLY A 161 20.27 -12.39 -8.66
CA GLY A 161 20.03 -13.33 -9.76
C GLY A 161 19.41 -12.63 -10.97
N ALA A 162 20.16 -11.75 -11.63
CA ALA A 162 19.64 -10.83 -12.64
C ALA A 162 18.84 -11.52 -13.76
N LYS A 163 19.36 -12.62 -14.32
CA LYS A 163 18.71 -13.37 -15.42
C LYS A 163 17.36 -13.96 -14.97
N ASP A 164 17.37 -14.63 -13.83
CA ASP A 164 16.18 -15.31 -13.29
C ASP A 164 15.13 -14.29 -12.82
N ALA A 165 15.58 -13.16 -12.27
CA ALA A 165 14.70 -12.08 -11.87
C ALA A 165 13.95 -11.46 -13.06
N VAL A 166 14.63 -11.24 -14.18
CA VAL A 166 14.00 -10.74 -15.41
C VAL A 166 13.01 -11.76 -15.95
N ALA A 167 13.39 -13.03 -16.04
CA ALA A 167 12.49 -14.11 -16.47
C ALA A 167 11.24 -14.21 -15.59
N ALA A 168 11.39 -14.10 -14.25
CA ALA A 168 10.27 -14.10 -13.32
C ALA A 168 9.34 -12.88 -13.50
N LEU A 169 9.88 -11.71 -13.85
CA LEU A 169 9.08 -10.52 -14.16
C LEU A 169 8.31 -10.67 -15.48
N GLU A 170 8.94 -11.23 -16.50
CA GLU A 170 8.28 -11.50 -17.79
C GLU A 170 7.14 -12.51 -17.64
N ALA A 171 7.33 -13.56 -16.84
CA ALA A 171 6.28 -14.53 -16.52
C ALA A 171 5.08 -13.88 -15.85
N LYS A 172 5.28 -12.83 -15.04
CA LYS A 172 4.19 -12.06 -14.44
C LYS A 172 3.40 -11.22 -15.44
N ARG A 173 4.00 -10.84 -16.57
CA ARG A 173 3.37 -10.01 -17.59
C ARG A 173 2.30 -10.77 -18.39
N LYS A 174 2.45 -12.08 -18.53
CA LYS A 174 1.46 -12.97 -19.13
C LYS A 174 0.27 -13.19 -18.19
#